data_fe082abef4713fd793aa02f624464597
#
_entry.id   fe082abef4713fd793aa02f624464597
#
_cell.length_a   1.000
_cell.length_b   1.000
_cell.length_c   1.000
_cell.angle_alpha   90.00
_cell.angle_beta   90.00
_cell.angle_gamma   90.00
#
_symmetry.space_group_name_H-M   'P 1'
#
loop_
_entity.id
_entity.type
_entity.pdbx_description
1 polymer ?
#
loop_
_entity_poly.entity_id
_entity_poly.type
_entity_poly.pdbx_seq_one_letter_code
_entity_poly.pdbx_strand_id
1 'polypeptide(L)'
;MLHFREEGEEMLGKELIPRVIQETPEMSWSVPPHLAALRLIKSTEENDRWEITARDSSGQLVGYAVVVEDFDSNVGPVAGVQWMYVCPEARGGLGATLFQGIVKAARYEQLNIVAYTRRTGVGKYELTYTRLKPRSGNG
;
A
#
# COMPACT_ATOMS: atom_id res chain seq x y z
N MET A 1 9.69 7.38 -2.64
CA MET A 1 9.78 8.39 -1.58
C MET A 1 8.72 8.14 -0.52
N LEU A 2 9.04 8.35 0.72
CA LEU A 2 8.16 8.04 1.85
C LEU A 2 7.52 9.32 2.39
N HIS A 3 6.19 9.32 2.55
CA HIS A 3 5.43 10.49 3.00
C HIS A 3 4.46 10.10 4.11
N PHE A 4 4.47 10.84 5.22
CA PHE A 4 3.42 10.73 6.21
C PHE A 4 2.27 11.66 5.86
N ARG A 5 1.03 11.13 5.89
CA ARG A 5 -0.18 11.90 5.61
C ARG A 5 -1.17 11.71 6.75
N GLU A 6 -1.72 12.80 7.22
CA GLU A 6 -2.75 12.76 8.26
C GLU A 6 -4.13 12.47 7.67
N GLU A 7 -5.01 11.95 8.50
CA GLU A 7 -6.42 11.79 8.17
C GLU A 7 -6.97 13.08 7.55
N GLY A 8 -7.67 12.94 6.42
CA GLY A 8 -8.25 14.04 5.68
C GLY A 8 -7.35 14.67 4.63
N GLU A 9 -6.03 14.43 4.69
CA GLU A 9 -5.15 14.92 3.64
C GLU A 9 -5.34 14.14 2.35
N GLU A 10 -5.22 14.84 1.22
CA GLU A 10 -5.35 14.22 -0.09
C GLU A 10 -4.25 13.19 -0.33
N MET A 11 -4.63 12.02 -0.85
CA MET A 11 -3.66 10.97 -1.18
C MET A 11 -2.83 11.35 -2.41
N LEU A 12 -1.59 10.86 -2.43
CA LEU A 12 -0.62 11.20 -3.48
C LEU A 12 -0.75 10.33 -4.73
N GLY A 13 -1.45 9.22 -4.64
CA GLY A 13 -1.52 8.22 -5.71
C GLY A 13 -2.80 8.21 -6.55
N LYS A 14 -3.60 9.26 -6.51
CA LYS A 14 -4.91 9.30 -7.21
C LYS A 14 -4.80 8.99 -8.71
N GLU A 15 -3.73 9.42 -9.34
CA GLU A 15 -3.54 9.22 -10.77
C GLU A 15 -3.45 7.75 -11.20
N LEU A 16 -3.14 6.85 -10.26
CA LEU A 16 -3.07 5.41 -10.53
C LEU A 16 -4.41 4.70 -10.39
N ILE A 17 -5.39 5.31 -9.74
CA ILE A 17 -6.66 4.66 -9.40
C ILE A 17 -7.40 4.13 -10.62
N PRO A 18 -7.52 4.85 -11.74
CA PRO A 18 -8.19 4.30 -12.92
C PRO A 18 -7.59 2.99 -13.40
N ARG A 19 -6.26 2.88 -13.37
CA ARG A 19 -5.57 1.65 -13.76
C ARG A 19 -5.82 0.52 -12.78
N VAL A 20 -5.78 0.82 -11.49
CA VAL A 20 -6.05 -0.15 -10.42
C VAL A 20 -7.45 -0.75 -10.59
N ILE A 21 -8.45 0.11 -10.78
CA ILE A 21 -9.84 -0.32 -10.97
C ILE A 21 -9.97 -1.18 -12.23
N GLN A 22 -9.35 -0.77 -13.33
CA GLN A 22 -9.39 -1.51 -14.59
C GLN A 22 -8.77 -2.89 -14.47
N GLU A 23 -7.66 -3.01 -13.73
CA GLU A 23 -6.94 -4.28 -13.58
C GLU A 23 -7.51 -5.17 -12.48
N THR A 24 -8.49 -4.69 -11.70
CA THR A 24 -9.03 -5.39 -10.54
C THR A 24 -10.57 -5.47 -10.64
N PRO A 25 -11.12 -6.39 -11.46
CA PRO A 25 -12.57 -6.44 -11.72
C PRO A 25 -13.43 -6.55 -10.47
N GLU A 26 -12.94 -7.24 -9.43
CA GLU A 26 -13.69 -7.43 -8.18
C GLU A 26 -14.01 -6.10 -7.48
N MET A 27 -13.23 -5.04 -7.71
CA MET A 27 -13.49 -3.73 -7.09
C MET A 27 -14.79 -3.12 -7.62
N SER A 28 -15.24 -3.55 -8.77
CA SER A 28 -16.47 -3.04 -9.39
C SER A 28 -17.63 -4.06 -9.36
N TRP A 29 -17.53 -5.09 -8.50
CA TRP A 29 -18.60 -6.10 -8.41
C TRP A 29 -19.89 -5.54 -7.83
N SER A 30 -19.79 -4.64 -6.86
CA SER A 30 -20.99 -4.11 -6.17
C SER A 30 -21.35 -2.70 -6.57
N VAL A 31 -20.47 -1.98 -7.26
CA VAL A 31 -20.69 -0.60 -7.70
C VAL A 31 -19.99 -0.34 -9.04
N PRO A 32 -20.44 0.67 -9.82
CA PRO A 32 -19.73 1.08 -11.03
C PRO A 32 -18.30 1.53 -10.74
N PRO A 33 -17.39 1.49 -11.75
CA PRO A 33 -15.98 1.85 -11.57
C PRO A 33 -15.73 3.22 -10.91
N HIS A 34 -16.51 4.25 -11.26
CA HIS A 34 -16.32 5.58 -10.67
C HIS A 34 -16.64 5.62 -9.17
N LEU A 35 -17.60 4.81 -8.71
CA LEU A 35 -17.91 4.70 -7.29
C LEU A 35 -16.89 3.82 -6.56
N ALA A 36 -16.36 2.79 -7.23
CA ALA A 36 -15.25 2.00 -6.70
C ALA A 36 -14.01 2.89 -6.49
N ALA A 37 -13.71 3.78 -7.42
CA ALA A 37 -12.63 4.75 -7.29
C ALA A 37 -12.83 5.67 -6.10
N LEU A 38 -14.02 6.23 -5.92
CA LEU A 38 -14.34 7.08 -4.77
C LEU A 38 -14.21 6.33 -3.45
N ARG A 39 -14.63 5.07 -3.40
CA ARG A 39 -14.50 4.23 -2.22
C ARG A 39 -13.03 4.00 -1.86
N LEU A 40 -12.19 3.75 -2.84
CA LEU A 40 -10.77 3.55 -2.61
C LEU A 40 -10.10 4.83 -2.09
N ILE A 41 -10.42 5.97 -2.69
CA ILE A 41 -9.93 7.27 -2.24
C ILE A 41 -10.34 7.52 -0.79
N LYS A 42 -11.63 7.37 -0.49
CA LYS A 42 -12.15 7.62 0.85
C LYS A 42 -11.51 6.71 1.89
N SER A 43 -11.41 5.41 1.61
CA SER A 43 -10.81 4.47 2.55
C SER A 43 -9.33 4.74 2.79
N THR A 44 -8.65 5.36 1.85
CA THR A 44 -7.26 5.76 2.00
C THR A 44 -7.15 7.05 2.82
N GLU A 45 -7.93 8.06 2.47
CA GLU A 45 -7.81 9.40 3.07
C GLU A 45 -8.40 9.51 4.47
N GLU A 46 -9.18 8.54 4.92
CA GLU A 46 -9.79 8.58 6.25
C GLU A 46 -8.86 8.12 7.40
N ASN A 47 -7.63 7.73 7.08
CA ASN A 47 -6.66 7.25 8.06
C ASN A 47 -5.39 8.08 8.05
N ASP A 48 -4.75 8.21 9.22
CA ASP A 48 -3.32 8.54 9.28
C ASP A 48 -2.57 7.39 8.60
N ARG A 49 -1.59 7.73 7.78
CA ARG A 49 -0.95 6.72 6.93
C ARG A 49 0.41 7.16 6.45
N TRP A 50 1.22 6.19 6.07
CA TRP A 50 2.41 6.42 5.28
C TRP A 50 2.09 6.08 3.82
N GLU A 51 2.54 6.91 2.90
CA GLU A 51 2.43 6.66 1.47
C GLU A 51 3.82 6.57 0.87
N ILE A 52 4.05 5.53 0.08
CA ILE A 52 5.31 5.33 -0.63
C ILE A 52 5.03 5.56 -2.11
N THR A 53 5.78 6.49 -2.72
CA THR A 53 5.65 6.81 -4.14
C THR A 53 6.94 6.44 -4.86
N ALA A 54 6.82 5.91 -6.06
CA ALA A 54 7.94 5.64 -6.94
C ALA A 54 7.65 6.24 -8.31
N ARG A 55 8.62 7.01 -8.84
CA ARG A 55 8.48 7.69 -10.12
C ARG A 55 9.56 7.23 -11.08
N ASP A 56 9.26 7.22 -12.37
CA ASP A 56 10.25 6.91 -13.40
C ASP A 56 11.13 8.13 -13.71
N SER A 57 12.05 7.98 -14.66
CA SER A 57 12.97 9.05 -15.02
C SER A 57 12.28 10.28 -15.61
N SER A 58 11.06 10.13 -16.12
CA SER A 58 10.25 11.26 -16.63
C SER A 58 9.44 11.96 -15.53
N GLY A 59 9.49 11.46 -14.29
CA GLY A 59 8.71 11.98 -13.17
C GLY A 59 7.31 11.42 -13.05
N GLN A 60 6.94 10.47 -13.90
CA GLN A 60 5.62 9.85 -13.85
C GLN A 60 5.53 8.85 -12.71
N LEU A 61 4.41 8.85 -11.97
CA LEU A 61 4.17 7.90 -10.90
C LEU A 61 3.95 6.50 -11.48
N VAL A 62 4.78 5.55 -11.09
CA VAL A 62 4.73 4.17 -11.59
C VAL A 62 4.55 3.14 -10.48
N GLY A 63 4.65 3.55 -9.23
CA GLY A 63 4.42 2.67 -8.10
C GLY A 63 3.91 3.44 -6.89
N TYR A 64 3.10 2.77 -6.06
CA TYR A 64 2.47 3.41 -4.93
C TYR A 64 2.05 2.36 -3.90
N ALA A 65 2.24 2.68 -2.62
CA ALA A 65 1.78 1.84 -1.52
C ALA A 65 1.26 2.69 -0.38
N VAL A 66 0.27 2.18 0.34
CA VAL A 66 -0.30 2.81 1.52
C VAL A 66 -0.14 1.89 2.70
N VAL A 67 0.44 2.40 3.79
CA VAL A 67 0.68 1.67 5.02
C VAL A 67 -0.04 2.35 6.18
N VAL A 68 -0.80 1.59 6.92
CA VAL A 68 -1.51 2.05 8.11
C VAL A 68 -1.10 1.22 9.32
N GLU A 69 -1.15 1.82 10.50
CA GLU A 69 -1.07 1.05 11.73
C GLU A 69 -2.41 0.34 11.93
N ASP A 70 -2.35 -0.96 12.18
CA ASP A 70 -3.55 -1.78 12.32
C ASP A 70 -3.35 -2.81 13.43
N PHE A 71 -4.44 -3.42 13.84
CA PHE A 71 -4.42 -4.49 14.84
C PHE A 71 -4.98 -5.76 14.21
N ASP A 72 -4.15 -6.79 14.17
CA ASP A 72 -4.54 -8.09 13.64
C ASP A 72 -4.83 -9.05 14.79
N SER A 73 -5.95 -9.77 14.72
CA SER A 73 -6.38 -10.67 15.79
C SER A 73 -5.43 -11.85 15.99
N ASN A 74 -4.64 -12.20 14.99
CA ASN A 74 -3.71 -13.33 15.08
C ASN A 74 -2.34 -12.93 15.65
N VAL A 75 -1.83 -11.77 15.24
CA VAL A 75 -0.44 -11.39 15.54
C VAL A 75 -0.30 -10.07 16.30
N GLY A 76 -1.39 -9.34 16.52
CA GLY A 76 -1.36 -8.08 17.26
C GLY A 76 -1.09 -6.88 16.37
N PRO A 77 -0.37 -5.85 16.88
CA PRO A 77 -0.11 -4.64 16.10
C PRO A 77 0.73 -4.92 14.86
N VAL A 78 0.32 -4.38 13.73
CA VAL A 78 0.99 -4.55 12.45
C VAL A 78 1.06 -3.25 11.67
N ALA A 79 2.05 -3.15 10.80
CA ALA A 79 2.04 -2.20 9.70
C ALA A 79 1.27 -2.87 8.56
N GLY A 80 0.04 -2.47 8.36
CA GLY A 80 -0.83 -3.03 7.34
C GLY A 80 -0.65 -2.32 6.01
N VAL A 81 -0.31 -3.07 4.96
CA VAL A 81 -0.30 -2.52 3.61
C VAL A 81 -1.75 -2.51 3.13
N GLN A 82 -2.35 -1.33 3.13
CA GLN A 82 -3.75 -1.16 2.78
C GLN A 82 -3.99 -1.47 1.30
N TRP A 83 -3.11 -0.97 0.43
CA TRP A 83 -3.02 -1.39 -0.96
C TRP A 83 -1.68 -0.99 -1.56
N MET A 84 -1.31 -1.65 -2.64
CA MET A 84 -0.07 -1.41 -3.35
C MET A 84 -0.29 -1.67 -4.83
N TYR A 85 0.31 -0.84 -5.67
CA TYR A 85 0.21 -1.00 -7.11
C TYR A 85 1.53 -0.61 -7.78
N VAL A 86 1.92 -1.42 -8.76
CA VAL A 86 3.06 -1.14 -9.66
C VAL A 86 2.54 -1.21 -11.08
N CYS A 87 2.78 -0.18 -11.87
CA CYS A 87 2.42 -0.18 -13.28
C CYS A 87 3.08 -1.37 -13.99
N PRO A 88 2.36 -2.07 -14.88
CA PRO A 88 2.91 -3.26 -15.54
C PRO A 88 4.27 -3.05 -16.19
N GLU A 89 4.49 -1.89 -16.80
CA GLU A 89 5.75 -1.54 -17.45
C GLU A 89 6.93 -1.34 -16.49
N ALA A 90 6.66 -1.20 -15.20
CA ALA A 90 7.68 -0.98 -14.17
C ALA A 90 7.88 -2.19 -13.26
N ARG A 91 7.17 -3.28 -13.49
CA ARG A 91 7.29 -4.51 -12.70
C ARG A 91 8.62 -5.19 -12.97
N GLY A 92 9.15 -5.86 -11.95
CA GLY A 92 10.42 -6.58 -12.05
C GLY A 92 11.48 -6.14 -11.06
N GLY A 93 11.33 -5.01 -10.39
CA GLY A 93 12.30 -4.54 -9.38
C GLY A 93 11.68 -3.53 -8.45
N LEU A 94 10.66 -2.82 -8.94
CA LEU A 94 10.04 -1.73 -8.21
C LEU A 94 9.27 -2.23 -6.98
N GLY A 95 8.71 -3.44 -7.03
CA GLY A 95 8.03 -4.03 -5.87
C GLY A 95 8.94 -4.14 -4.66
N ALA A 96 10.19 -4.54 -4.86
CA ALA A 96 11.17 -4.60 -3.78
C ALA A 96 11.48 -3.21 -3.23
N THR A 97 11.58 -2.21 -4.09
CA THR A 97 11.81 -0.81 -3.67
C THR A 97 10.66 -0.28 -2.83
N LEU A 98 9.43 -0.55 -3.24
CA LEU A 98 8.25 -0.17 -2.46
C LEU A 98 8.25 -0.89 -1.11
N PHE A 99 8.59 -2.17 -1.08
CA PHE A 99 8.63 -2.94 0.16
C PHE A 99 9.68 -2.38 1.14
N GLN A 100 10.82 -1.91 0.65
CA GLN A 100 11.79 -1.22 1.51
C GLN A 100 11.19 0.03 2.16
N GLY A 101 10.39 0.79 1.42
CA GLY A 101 9.66 1.94 1.96
C GLY A 101 8.63 1.53 3.02
N ILE A 102 7.93 0.43 2.80
CA ILE A 102 6.98 -0.13 3.76
C ILE A 102 7.68 -0.52 5.06
N VAL A 103 8.84 -1.16 4.97
CA VAL A 103 9.65 -1.53 6.14
C VAL A 103 10.09 -0.28 6.90
N LYS A 104 10.52 0.76 6.20
CA LYS A 104 10.88 2.04 6.85
C LYS A 104 9.69 2.63 7.60
N ALA A 105 8.51 2.64 6.99
CA ALA A 105 7.30 3.14 7.63
C ALA A 105 6.98 2.35 8.90
N ALA A 106 7.05 1.02 8.84
CA ALA A 106 6.84 0.16 10.00
C ALA A 106 7.82 0.48 11.13
N ARG A 107 9.09 0.72 10.79
CA ARG A 107 10.11 1.05 11.79
C ARG A 107 9.90 2.43 12.41
N TYR A 108 9.43 3.40 11.64
CA TYR A 108 9.06 4.70 12.21
C TYR A 108 7.94 4.57 13.25
N GLU A 109 7.01 3.67 13.02
CA GLU A 109 5.89 3.42 13.93
C GLU A 109 6.23 2.38 15.01
N GLN A 110 7.46 1.87 15.04
CA GLN A 110 7.92 0.85 15.99
C GLN A 110 7.10 -0.44 15.91
N LEU A 111 6.70 -0.81 14.70
CA LEU A 111 5.95 -2.02 14.42
C LEU A 111 6.90 -3.09 13.88
N ASN A 112 6.77 -4.32 14.40
CA ASN A 112 7.67 -5.42 14.09
C ASN A 112 7.14 -6.37 13.02
N ILE A 113 5.91 -6.18 12.59
CA ILE A 113 5.24 -7.07 11.66
C ILE A 113 4.63 -6.23 10.54
N VAL A 114 4.90 -6.64 9.31
CA VAL A 114 4.24 -6.10 8.12
C VAL A 114 3.20 -7.12 7.66
N ALA A 115 1.96 -6.70 7.53
CA ALA A 115 0.89 -7.54 6.99
C ALA A 115 0.52 -7.01 5.61
N TYR A 116 0.54 -7.89 4.62
CA TYR A 116 0.17 -7.50 3.26
C TYR A 116 -0.53 -8.63 2.54
N THR A 117 -1.32 -8.27 1.53
CA THR A 117 -2.00 -9.23 0.67
C THR A 117 -1.42 -9.17 -0.74
N ARG A 118 -1.36 -10.31 -1.38
CA ARG A 118 -1.02 -10.43 -2.80
C ARG A 118 -2.22 -11.02 -3.53
N ARG A 119 -2.65 -10.34 -4.58
CA ARG A 119 -3.74 -10.83 -5.42
C ARG A 119 -3.22 -11.98 -6.28
N THR A 120 -3.87 -13.15 -6.15
CA THR A 120 -3.49 -14.35 -6.90
C THR A 120 -4.45 -14.64 -8.05
N GLY A 121 -5.58 -13.97 -8.08
CA GLY A 121 -6.60 -14.10 -9.13
C GLY A 121 -7.77 -13.20 -8.81
N VAL A 122 -8.79 -13.21 -9.66
CA VAL A 122 -9.99 -12.41 -9.43
C VAL A 122 -10.67 -12.84 -8.15
N GLY A 123 -10.78 -11.91 -7.19
CA GLY A 123 -11.38 -12.16 -5.89
C GLY A 123 -10.55 -13.05 -4.97
N LYS A 124 -9.30 -13.33 -5.31
CA LYS A 124 -8.43 -14.21 -4.52
C LYS A 124 -7.19 -13.49 -4.07
N TYR A 125 -6.95 -13.53 -2.76
CA TYR A 125 -5.81 -12.85 -2.13
C TYR A 125 -5.13 -13.80 -1.15
N GLU A 126 -3.82 -13.65 -1.05
CA GLU A 126 -2.98 -14.37 -0.12
C GLU A 126 -2.43 -13.37 0.90
N LEU A 127 -2.75 -13.58 2.18
CA LEU A 127 -2.27 -12.74 3.28
C LEU A 127 -0.93 -13.27 3.78
N THR A 128 0.04 -12.38 3.91
CA THR A 128 1.36 -12.71 4.42
C THR A 128 1.71 -11.80 5.58
N TYR A 129 2.27 -12.38 6.64
CA TYR A 129 2.90 -11.64 7.73
C TYR A 129 4.41 -11.76 7.57
N THR A 130 5.12 -10.64 7.58
CA THR A 130 6.57 -10.62 7.59
C THR A 130 7.04 -10.05 8.93
N ARG A 131 7.77 -10.85 9.68
CA ARG A 131 8.36 -10.42 10.93
C ARG A 131 9.66 -9.69 10.63
N LEU A 132 9.75 -8.44 11.06
CA LEU A 132 10.96 -7.64 10.87
C LEU A 132 11.99 -8.03 11.90
N LYS A 133 13.25 -8.14 11.47
CA LYS A 133 14.36 -8.39 12.40
C LYS A 133 14.55 -7.17 13.28
N PRO A 134 14.86 -7.36 14.58
CA PRO A 134 15.26 -6.25 15.43
C PRO A 134 16.46 -5.53 14.79
N ARG A 135 16.51 -4.20 14.93
CA ARG A 135 17.69 -3.47 14.53
C ARG A 135 18.87 -4.00 15.34
N SER A 136 19.96 -4.33 14.61
CA SER A 136 21.14 -4.83 15.25
C SER A 136 21.71 -3.81 16.23
N GLY A 137 22.00 -4.30 17.40
CA GLY A 137 22.98 -3.85 18.35
C GLY A 137 22.90 -2.46 18.86
N ASN A 138 22.86 -1.53 18.18
CA ASN A 138 22.96 -0.16 18.67
C ASN A 138 21.85 0.70 18.21
N GLY A 139 20.93 0.08 17.66
CA GLY A 139 19.96 0.93 17.14
C GLY A 139 18.57 0.61 17.41
#